data_c34d77a683f4984b6e5ac757b20573b1
#
_entry.id   c34d77a683f4984b6e5ac757b20573b1
#
_cell.length_a   1.000
_cell.length_b   1.000
_cell.length_c   1.000
_cell.angle_alpha   90.00
_cell.angle_beta   90.00
_cell.angle_gamma   90.00
#
_symmetry.space_group_name_H-M   'P 1'
#
loop_
_entity.id
_entity.type
_entity.pdbx_description
1 polymer ?
#
loop_
_entity_poly.entity_id
_entity_poly.type
_entity_poly.pdbx_seq_one_letter_code
_entity_poly.pdbx_strand_id
1 'polypeptide(L)'
;MRLLSFFFLTKLLFASELVILRNGLRLEVESRSTEGDSVFLIQKNGMTTIVDKSELYVPPAAPVAAVLAIQPQSVEDDPSLSAVHNLINEAAERHGLPASLVHAVASAESGYQQKARSGMGAIGVMQLMPATAHYMGADPSDTAQNIDAGTRLLRTLLLKYEGSPNQLALALAAYNAGPGAVDRFGGVPPYVETQRYVHQVIQRFRKTQ
;
A
#
# COMPACT_ATOMS: atom_id res chain seq x y z
N MET A 1 -40.44 3.77 41.83
CA MET A 1 -40.61 3.97 40.38
C MET A 1 -39.27 4.49 39.84
N ARG A 2 -38.45 3.58 39.28
CA ARG A 2 -37.14 3.95 38.72
C ARG A 2 -37.32 4.05 37.19
N LEU A 3 -37.14 5.29 36.66
CA LEU A 3 -37.08 5.52 35.21
C LEU A 3 -35.82 4.86 34.63
N LEU A 4 -36.00 3.88 33.76
CA LEU A 4 -34.94 3.41 32.85
C LEU A 4 -34.82 4.43 31.71
N SER A 5 -33.72 5.19 31.70
CA SER A 5 -33.30 5.94 30.51
C SER A 5 -32.76 4.98 29.46
N PHE A 6 -33.53 4.80 28.40
CA PHE A 6 -33.07 4.17 27.19
C PHE A 6 -32.13 5.13 26.44
N PHE A 7 -30.83 4.84 26.46
CA PHE A 7 -29.89 5.48 25.55
C PHE A 7 -30.05 4.85 24.15
N PHE A 8 -30.61 5.62 23.23
CA PHE A 8 -30.61 5.32 21.81
C PHE A 8 -29.15 5.43 21.30
N LEU A 9 -28.50 4.30 21.11
CA LEU A 9 -27.21 4.22 20.45
C LEU A 9 -27.45 4.33 18.93
N THR A 10 -27.35 5.53 18.39
CA THR A 10 -27.30 5.71 16.93
C THR A 10 -26.01 5.10 16.41
N LYS A 11 -26.12 3.96 15.73
CA LYS A 11 -25.03 3.39 14.94
C LYS A 11 -24.73 4.33 13.76
N LEU A 12 -23.77 5.23 13.91
CA LEU A 12 -23.11 5.85 12.77
C LEU A 12 -22.19 4.79 12.14
N LEU A 13 -22.46 4.45 10.90
CA LEU A 13 -21.49 3.69 10.08
C LEU A 13 -20.30 4.62 9.79
N PHE A 14 -19.21 4.41 10.50
CA PHE A 14 -17.96 5.09 10.21
C PHE A 14 -17.07 4.18 9.35
N ALA A 15 -16.44 4.80 8.34
CA ALA A 15 -15.27 4.25 7.72
C ALA A 15 -14.20 4.04 8.80
N SER A 16 -13.41 2.96 8.73
CA SER A 16 -12.35 2.67 9.70
C SER A 16 -11.44 3.88 9.87
N GLU A 17 -11.21 4.31 11.10
CA GLU A 17 -10.34 5.44 11.45
C GLU A 17 -8.96 4.90 11.84
N LEU A 18 -7.90 5.56 11.35
CA LEU A 18 -6.53 5.27 11.78
C LEU A 18 -6.18 6.13 12.98
N VAL A 19 -6.03 5.50 14.14
CA VAL A 19 -5.56 6.13 15.37
C VAL A 19 -4.06 5.91 15.53
N ILE A 20 -3.32 6.99 15.76
CA ILE A 20 -1.87 6.95 16.00
C ILE A 20 -1.64 7.28 17.47
N LEU A 21 -0.86 6.45 18.16
CA LEU A 21 -0.42 6.72 19.52
C LEU A 21 0.94 7.44 19.51
N ARG A 22 1.26 8.16 20.59
CA ARG A 22 2.53 8.90 20.72
C ARG A 22 3.77 8.01 20.66
N ASN A 23 3.66 6.74 21.00
CA ASN A 23 4.71 5.74 20.84
C ASN A 23 4.89 5.24 19.39
N GLY A 24 4.13 5.81 18.42
CA GLY A 24 4.17 5.44 17.01
C GLY A 24 3.30 4.24 16.63
N LEU A 25 2.61 3.60 17.58
CA LEU A 25 1.68 2.50 17.29
C LEU A 25 0.48 3.04 16.49
N ARG A 26 0.12 2.35 15.42
CA ARG A 26 -1.01 2.68 14.56
C ARG A 26 -2.08 1.60 14.71
N LEU A 27 -3.30 2.03 15.04
CA LEU A 27 -4.44 1.15 15.23
C LEU A 27 -5.56 1.52 14.25
N GLU A 28 -6.02 0.57 13.45
CA GLU A 28 -7.25 0.73 12.68
C GLU A 28 -8.43 0.42 13.59
N VAL A 29 -9.28 1.40 13.83
CA VAL A 29 -10.43 1.29 14.71
C VAL A 29 -11.74 1.48 13.94
N GLU A 30 -12.71 0.66 14.28
CA GLU A 30 -14.06 0.72 13.71
C GLU A 30 -14.91 1.76 14.44
N SER A 31 -14.64 1.95 15.74
CA SER A 31 -15.27 2.99 16.55
C SER A 31 -14.40 3.36 17.74
N ARG A 32 -14.60 4.59 18.24
CA ARG A 32 -14.01 5.05 19.50
C ARG A 32 -15.05 5.66 20.39
N SER A 33 -14.89 5.47 21.69
CA SER A 33 -15.65 6.18 22.73
C SER A 33 -14.71 6.71 23.79
N THR A 34 -15.11 7.78 24.46
CA THR A 34 -14.29 8.42 25.49
C THR A 34 -15.07 8.46 26.78
N GLU A 35 -14.46 8.04 27.88
CA GLU A 35 -15.02 8.12 29.22
C GLU A 35 -13.96 8.68 30.17
N GLY A 36 -14.14 9.93 30.61
CA GLY A 36 -13.11 10.66 31.35
C GLY A 36 -11.83 10.85 30.55
N ASP A 37 -10.70 10.37 31.06
CA ASP A 37 -9.39 10.41 30.42
C ASP A 37 -9.07 9.14 29.62
N SER A 38 -9.95 8.13 29.68
CA SER A 38 -9.80 6.88 28.95
C SER A 38 -10.48 6.92 27.58
N VAL A 39 -9.81 6.42 26.56
CA VAL A 39 -10.34 6.27 25.21
C VAL A 39 -10.39 4.78 24.86
N PHE A 40 -11.57 4.30 24.54
CA PHE A 40 -11.82 2.93 24.13
C PHE A 40 -11.77 2.87 22.61
N LEU A 41 -10.81 2.12 22.07
CA LEU A 41 -10.59 1.92 20.65
C LEU A 41 -11.05 0.51 20.28
N ILE A 42 -12.14 0.41 19.52
CA ILE A 42 -12.71 -0.87 19.08
C ILE A 42 -12.20 -1.14 17.67
N GLN A 43 -11.41 -2.22 17.54
CA GLN A 43 -10.84 -2.66 16.27
C GLN A 43 -11.83 -3.55 15.51
N LYS A 44 -11.65 -3.68 14.20
CA LYS A 44 -12.49 -4.47 13.30
C LYS A 44 -12.58 -5.98 13.68
N ASN A 45 -11.59 -6.49 14.41
CA ASN A 45 -11.57 -7.86 14.94
C ASN A 45 -12.33 -8.02 16.27
N GLY A 46 -12.99 -6.95 16.74
CA GLY A 46 -13.72 -6.92 18.02
C GLY A 46 -12.83 -6.68 19.25
N MET A 47 -11.51 -6.52 19.08
CA MET A 47 -10.61 -6.22 20.18
C MET A 47 -10.77 -4.79 20.63
N THR A 48 -10.91 -4.58 21.94
CA THR A 48 -10.96 -3.25 22.55
C THR A 48 -9.61 -2.93 23.20
N THR A 49 -9.00 -1.84 22.76
CA THR A 49 -7.79 -1.28 23.38
C THR A 49 -8.17 -0.02 24.15
N ILE A 50 -7.78 0.05 25.42
CA ILE A 50 -8.02 1.23 26.27
C ILE A 50 -6.70 1.99 26.36
N VAL A 51 -6.73 3.27 25.99
CA VAL A 51 -5.57 4.17 26.06
C VAL A 51 -5.94 5.44 26.80
N ASP A 52 -4.97 6.10 27.41
CA ASP A 52 -5.15 7.41 27.97
C ASP A 52 -5.23 8.47 26.85
N LYS A 53 -6.04 9.50 27.03
CA LYS A 53 -6.16 10.60 26.08
C LYS A 53 -4.81 11.24 25.74
N SER A 54 -3.91 11.30 26.70
CA SER A 54 -2.54 11.83 26.54
C SER A 54 -1.65 10.98 25.64
N GLU A 55 -1.98 9.70 25.45
CA GLU A 55 -1.26 8.79 24.56
C GLU A 55 -1.67 8.92 23.09
N LEU A 56 -2.78 9.60 22.80
CA LEU A 56 -3.20 9.87 21.44
C LEU A 56 -2.28 10.92 20.81
N TYR A 57 -1.76 10.62 19.63
CA TYR A 57 -1.08 11.61 18.82
C TYR A 57 -2.15 12.44 18.09
N VAL A 58 -2.35 13.65 18.54
CA VAL A 58 -3.12 14.67 17.80
C VAL A 58 -2.11 15.52 17.06
N PRO A 59 -2.05 15.46 15.72
CA PRO A 59 -1.19 16.37 14.97
C PRO A 59 -1.53 17.80 15.33
N PRO A 60 -0.55 18.72 15.50
CA PRO A 60 -0.84 20.12 15.73
C PRO A 60 -1.76 20.62 14.62
N ALA A 61 -2.88 21.27 15.01
CA ALA A 61 -3.82 21.81 14.05
C ALA A 61 -3.09 22.78 13.13
N ALA A 62 -2.97 22.42 11.86
CA ALA A 62 -2.49 23.35 10.87
C ALA A 62 -3.46 24.55 10.83
N PRO A 63 -2.96 25.80 10.76
CA PRO A 63 -3.84 26.96 10.73
C PRO A 63 -4.80 26.82 9.55
N VAL A 64 -6.10 26.90 9.85
CA VAL A 64 -7.21 26.71 8.88
C VAL A 64 -7.08 27.63 7.64
N ALA A 65 -6.33 28.72 7.72
CA ALA A 65 -6.04 29.62 6.61
C ALA A 65 -5.19 28.97 5.50
N ALA A 66 -4.39 27.93 5.81
CA ALA A 66 -3.58 27.23 4.82
C ALA A 66 -4.37 26.12 4.08
N VAL A 67 -5.48 25.66 4.65
CA VAL A 67 -6.31 24.60 4.06
C VAL A 67 -7.24 25.13 2.97
N LEU A 68 -7.61 26.42 3.02
CA LEU A 68 -8.49 27.05 2.04
C LEU A 68 -7.75 27.47 0.73
N ALA A 69 -6.42 27.40 0.71
CA ALA A 69 -5.61 27.71 -0.48
C ALA A 69 -5.18 26.48 -1.29
N ILE A 70 -5.42 25.28 -0.76
CA ILE A 70 -5.24 24.04 -1.54
C ILE A 70 -6.58 23.81 -2.25
N GLN A 71 -6.75 24.45 -3.40
CA GLN A 71 -7.72 23.95 -4.37
C GLN A 71 -7.36 22.46 -4.60
N PRO A 72 -8.33 21.55 -4.73
CA PRO A 72 -8.05 20.22 -5.19
C PRO A 72 -7.54 20.37 -6.62
N GLN A 73 -6.23 20.51 -6.79
CA GLN A 73 -5.59 20.25 -8.06
C GLN A 73 -5.91 18.77 -8.28
N SER A 74 -6.67 18.51 -9.32
CA SER A 74 -6.92 17.17 -9.79
C SER A 74 -5.55 16.50 -9.91
N VAL A 75 -5.35 15.37 -9.25
CA VAL A 75 -4.09 14.59 -9.29
C VAL A 75 -3.78 14.13 -10.72
N GLU A 76 -4.70 14.38 -11.66
CA GLU A 76 -4.62 14.10 -13.10
C GLU A 76 -3.83 15.15 -13.90
N ASP A 77 -3.50 16.32 -13.33
CA ASP A 77 -2.86 17.42 -14.06
C ASP A 77 -1.35 17.58 -13.80
N ASP A 78 -0.69 16.62 -13.12
CA ASP A 78 0.78 16.59 -13.07
C ASP A 78 1.32 15.90 -14.35
N PRO A 79 1.93 16.66 -15.29
CA PRO A 79 2.48 16.09 -16.52
C PRO A 79 3.50 14.97 -16.27
N SER A 80 4.19 15.02 -15.13
CA SER A 80 5.16 14.01 -14.70
C SER A 80 4.45 12.70 -14.32
N LEU A 81 3.34 12.77 -13.60
CA LEU A 81 2.56 11.61 -13.21
C LEU A 81 1.85 11.00 -14.42
N SER A 82 1.29 11.84 -15.30
CA SER A 82 0.67 11.39 -16.55
C SER A 82 1.68 10.65 -17.44
N ALA A 83 2.92 11.15 -17.54
CA ALA A 83 3.98 10.49 -18.30
C ALA A 83 4.33 9.10 -17.70
N VAL A 84 4.41 8.99 -16.37
CA VAL A 84 4.65 7.70 -15.70
C VAL A 84 3.51 6.72 -15.97
N HIS A 85 2.26 7.17 -15.90
CA HIS A 85 1.09 6.33 -16.19
C HIS A 85 1.12 5.81 -17.64
N ASN A 86 1.46 6.65 -18.60
CA ASN A 86 1.59 6.25 -20.01
C ASN A 86 2.69 5.19 -20.18
N LEU A 87 3.87 5.40 -19.58
CA LEU A 87 4.96 4.42 -19.62
C LEU A 87 4.55 3.06 -19.00
N ILE A 88 3.76 3.07 -17.93
CA ILE A 88 3.23 1.85 -17.33
C ILE A 88 2.26 1.14 -18.27
N ASN A 89 1.34 1.88 -18.90
CA ASN A 89 0.39 1.32 -19.86
C ASN A 89 1.12 0.67 -21.05
N GLU A 90 2.09 1.36 -21.63
CA GLU A 90 2.91 0.87 -22.74
C GLU A 90 3.71 -0.38 -22.35
N ALA A 91 4.32 -0.39 -21.15
CA ALA A 91 5.06 -1.55 -20.67
C ALA A 91 4.13 -2.75 -20.40
N ALA A 92 2.95 -2.50 -19.82
CA ALA A 92 1.94 -3.52 -19.58
C ALA A 92 1.50 -4.19 -20.89
N GLU A 93 1.18 -3.40 -21.92
CA GLU A 93 0.82 -3.88 -23.24
C GLU A 93 1.98 -4.70 -23.87
N ARG A 94 3.21 -4.16 -23.86
CA ARG A 94 4.40 -4.79 -24.41
C ARG A 94 4.70 -6.16 -23.79
N HIS A 95 4.47 -6.29 -22.48
CA HIS A 95 4.72 -7.53 -21.75
C HIS A 95 3.46 -8.39 -21.53
N GLY A 96 2.32 -8.03 -22.12
CA GLY A 96 1.07 -8.79 -22.08
C GLY A 96 0.50 -8.94 -20.66
N LEU A 97 0.57 -7.87 -19.86
CA LEU A 97 -0.02 -7.81 -18.52
C LEU A 97 -1.19 -6.83 -18.48
N PRO A 98 -2.18 -7.05 -17.59
CA PRO A 98 -3.19 -6.02 -17.32
C PRO A 98 -2.51 -4.75 -16.79
N ALA A 99 -2.77 -3.59 -17.40
CA ALA A 99 -2.22 -2.33 -16.94
C ALA A 99 -2.56 -2.05 -15.48
N SER A 100 -3.79 -2.39 -15.04
CA SER A 100 -4.23 -2.27 -13.65
C SER A 100 -3.36 -3.07 -12.66
N LEU A 101 -2.79 -4.21 -13.06
CA LEU A 101 -1.86 -4.97 -12.22
C LEU A 101 -0.53 -4.24 -12.08
N VAL A 102 0.03 -3.74 -13.19
CA VAL A 102 1.31 -3.01 -13.17
C VAL A 102 1.17 -1.72 -12.37
N HIS A 103 0.05 -1.01 -12.52
CA HIS A 103 -0.28 0.16 -11.70
C HIS A 103 -0.37 -0.17 -10.21
N ALA A 104 -1.00 -1.30 -9.85
CA ALA A 104 -1.12 -1.72 -8.46
C ALA A 104 0.26 -1.98 -7.83
N VAL A 105 1.19 -2.59 -8.60
CA VAL A 105 2.58 -2.80 -8.19
C VAL A 105 3.31 -1.46 -8.06
N ALA A 106 3.34 -0.61 -9.09
CA ALA A 106 4.03 0.68 -9.06
C ALA A 106 3.55 1.59 -7.91
N SER A 107 2.24 1.59 -7.67
CA SER A 107 1.64 2.30 -6.53
C SER A 107 2.08 1.74 -5.17
N ALA A 108 2.26 0.42 -5.05
CA ALA A 108 2.72 -0.21 -3.82
C ALA A 108 4.22 0.02 -3.58
N GLU A 109 5.02 0.00 -4.65
CA GLU A 109 6.48 0.14 -4.60
C GLU A 109 6.92 1.56 -4.25
N SER A 110 6.39 2.56 -4.91
CA SER A 110 6.89 3.94 -4.78
C SER A 110 5.80 5.01 -4.75
N GLY A 111 4.52 4.66 -4.95
CA GLY A 111 3.47 5.65 -5.25
C GLY A 111 3.79 6.44 -6.52
N TYR A 112 4.36 5.79 -7.53
CA TYR A 112 4.76 6.36 -8.83
C TYR A 112 5.96 7.34 -8.76
N GLN A 113 6.71 7.36 -7.67
CA GLN A 113 7.83 8.29 -7.51
C GLN A 113 9.05 7.85 -8.30
N GLN A 114 9.42 8.62 -9.33
CA GLN A 114 10.54 8.32 -10.23
C GLN A 114 11.89 8.26 -9.52
N LYS A 115 12.09 9.09 -8.50
CA LYS A 115 13.34 9.21 -7.75
C LYS A 115 13.33 8.46 -6.42
N ALA A 116 12.34 7.58 -6.20
CA ALA A 116 12.26 6.82 -4.97
C ALA A 116 13.51 5.95 -4.77
N ARG A 117 14.00 5.92 -3.53
CA ARG A 117 15.08 5.03 -3.09
C ARG A 117 14.70 4.42 -1.75
N SER A 118 14.74 3.10 -1.66
CA SER A 118 14.52 2.41 -0.39
C SER A 118 15.80 2.38 0.46
N GLY A 119 15.64 2.13 1.77
CA GLY A 119 16.79 1.92 2.67
C GLY A 119 17.67 0.73 2.29
N MET A 120 17.15 -0.24 1.52
CA MET A 120 17.88 -1.39 0.99
C MET A 120 18.50 -1.14 -0.39
N GLY A 121 18.30 0.06 -0.96
CA GLY A 121 18.90 0.47 -2.23
C GLY A 121 18.07 0.16 -3.48
N ALA A 122 16.80 -0.21 -3.35
CA ALA A 122 15.89 -0.31 -4.47
C ALA A 122 15.60 1.09 -5.06
N ILE A 123 15.40 1.18 -6.38
CA ILE A 123 15.37 2.44 -7.12
C ILE A 123 14.14 2.53 -8.02
N GLY A 124 13.55 3.73 -8.09
CA GLY A 124 12.60 4.18 -9.09
C GLY A 124 11.16 3.72 -8.87
N VAL A 125 10.34 3.91 -9.90
CA VAL A 125 8.89 3.64 -9.87
C VAL A 125 8.56 2.22 -9.45
N MET A 126 9.32 1.24 -9.96
CA MET A 126 9.09 -0.20 -9.72
C MET A 126 10.04 -0.78 -8.67
N GLN A 127 10.80 0.06 -7.94
CA GLN A 127 11.72 -0.31 -6.86
C GLN A 127 12.63 -1.49 -7.20
N LEU A 128 13.37 -1.38 -8.31
CA LEU A 128 14.31 -2.42 -8.71
C LEU A 128 15.61 -2.32 -7.90
N MET A 129 16.05 -3.45 -7.36
CA MET A 129 17.39 -3.58 -6.83
C MET A 129 18.42 -3.42 -7.97
N PRO A 130 19.57 -2.73 -7.76
CA PRO A 130 20.58 -2.52 -8.80
C PRO A 130 21.04 -3.81 -9.49
N ALA A 131 21.22 -4.88 -8.72
CA ALA A 131 21.59 -6.18 -9.29
C ALA A 131 20.50 -6.76 -10.20
N THR A 132 19.22 -6.59 -9.81
CA THR A 132 18.07 -7.03 -10.63
C THR A 132 17.98 -6.20 -11.92
N ALA A 133 18.11 -4.88 -11.83
CA ALA A 133 18.10 -3.99 -12.98
C ALA A 133 19.23 -4.34 -13.95
N HIS A 134 20.43 -4.56 -13.43
CA HIS A 134 21.58 -4.99 -14.26
C HIS A 134 21.32 -6.33 -14.96
N TYR A 135 20.81 -7.33 -14.24
CA TYR A 135 20.41 -8.61 -14.83
C TYR A 135 19.36 -8.44 -15.93
N MET A 136 18.45 -7.50 -15.78
CA MET A 136 17.44 -7.16 -16.77
C MET A 136 17.97 -6.23 -17.89
N GLY A 137 19.24 -5.82 -17.85
CA GLY A 137 19.85 -4.94 -18.84
C GLY A 137 19.29 -3.51 -18.83
N ALA A 138 18.89 -3.00 -17.65
CA ALA A 138 18.25 -1.71 -17.48
C ALA A 138 19.03 -0.80 -16.52
N ASP A 139 18.98 0.50 -16.77
CA ASP A 139 19.35 1.53 -15.79
C ASP A 139 18.13 1.80 -14.88
N PRO A 140 18.20 1.45 -13.58
CA PRO A 140 17.07 1.65 -12.68
C PRO A 140 16.78 3.14 -12.40
N SER A 141 17.70 4.05 -12.73
CA SER A 141 17.52 5.50 -12.57
C SER A 141 16.79 6.14 -13.75
N ASP A 142 16.77 5.46 -14.90
CA ASP A 142 15.94 5.83 -16.05
C ASP A 142 14.51 5.32 -15.82
N THR A 143 13.54 6.24 -15.84
CA THR A 143 12.15 5.91 -15.51
C THR A 143 11.52 4.90 -16.46
N ALA A 144 11.77 5.05 -17.76
CA ALA A 144 11.19 4.17 -18.77
C ALA A 144 11.79 2.76 -18.69
N GLN A 145 13.12 2.66 -18.54
CA GLN A 145 13.81 1.39 -18.36
C GLN A 145 13.45 0.71 -17.04
N ASN A 146 13.27 1.48 -15.96
CA ASN A 146 12.83 0.97 -14.66
C ASN A 146 11.44 0.33 -14.75
N ILE A 147 10.48 1.02 -15.37
CA ILE A 147 9.12 0.53 -15.56
C ILE A 147 9.10 -0.70 -16.47
N ASP A 148 9.80 -0.66 -17.59
CA ASP A 148 9.86 -1.78 -18.52
C ASP A 148 10.46 -3.03 -17.87
N ALA A 149 11.62 -2.90 -17.24
CA ALA A 149 12.31 -4.00 -16.58
C ALA A 149 11.50 -4.56 -15.40
N GLY A 150 10.86 -3.71 -14.59
CA GLY A 150 9.99 -4.14 -13.50
C GLY A 150 8.75 -4.88 -13.98
N THR A 151 8.14 -4.42 -15.07
CA THR A 151 6.99 -5.08 -15.69
C THR A 151 7.39 -6.43 -16.29
N ARG A 152 8.53 -6.51 -16.96
CA ARG A 152 9.09 -7.75 -17.50
C ARG A 152 9.45 -8.75 -16.39
N LEU A 153 10.02 -8.28 -15.28
CA LEU A 153 10.28 -9.12 -14.11
C LEU A 153 8.97 -9.69 -13.55
N LEU A 154 7.95 -8.86 -13.38
CA LEU A 154 6.63 -9.32 -12.92
C LEU A 154 6.05 -10.39 -13.85
N ARG A 155 6.13 -10.19 -15.16
CA ARG A 155 5.70 -11.19 -16.15
C ARG A 155 6.46 -12.49 -16.00
N THR A 156 7.79 -12.44 -15.87
CA THR A 156 8.64 -13.62 -15.68
C THR A 156 8.23 -14.40 -14.43
N LEU A 157 7.94 -13.70 -13.32
CA LEU A 157 7.52 -14.34 -12.08
C LEU A 157 6.11 -14.94 -12.19
N LEU A 158 5.19 -14.29 -12.89
CA LEU A 158 3.85 -14.87 -13.17
C LEU A 158 3.99 -16.17 -13.98
N LEU A 159 4.84 -16.20 -14.98
CA LEU A 159 5.10 -17.41 -15.76
C LEU A 159 5.80 -18.51 -14.94
N LYS A 160 6.74 -18.13 -14.05
CA LYS A 160 7.40 -19.11 -13.15
C LYS A 160 6.40 -19.87 -12.28
N TYR A 161 5.33 -19.21 -11.82
CA TYR A 161 4.32 -19.83 -10.96
C TYR A 161 3.04 -20.20 -11.71
N GLU A 162 3.09 -20.30 -13.05
CA GLU A 162 1.94 -20.70 -13.86
C GLU A 162 1.41 -22.07 -13.44
N GLY A 163 0.08 -22.23 -13.45
CA GLY A 163 -0.59 -23.45 -13.00
C GLY A 163 -0.79 -23.56 -11.49
N SER A 164 -0.16 -22.68 -10.69
CA SER A 164 -0.47 -22.63 -9.26
C SER A 164 -1.81 -21.93 -9.00
N PRO A 165 -2.68 -22.45 -8.11
CA PRO A 165 -3.91 -21.77 -7.71
C PRO A 165 -3.64 -20.41 -7.04
N ASN A 166 -2.42 -20.19 -6.55
CA ASN A 166 -1.97 -18.96 -5.91
C ASN A 166 -0.96 -18.18 -6.76
N GLN A 167 -0.96 -18.38 -8.08
CA GLN A 167 0.00 -17.80 -9.03
C GLN A 167 0.31 -16.32 -8.76
N LEU A 168 -0.73 -15.47 -8.69
CA LEU A 168 -0.56 -14.04 -8.48
C LEU A 168 0.12 -13.74 -7.13
N ALA A 169 -0.32 -14.39 -6.06
CA ALA A 169 0.26 -14.17 -4.72
C ALA A 169 1.73 -14.60 -4.66
N LEU A 170 2.08 -15.74 -5.29
CA LEU A 170 3.46 -16.23 -5.36
C LEU A 170 4.36 -15.32 -6.20
N ALA A 171 3.87 -14.84 -7.34
CA ALA A 171 4.61 -13.91 -8.20
C ALA A 171 4.89 -12.58 -7.48
N LEU A 172 3.90 -12.02 -6.79
CA LEU A 172 4.05 -10.80 -5.99
C LEU A 172 4.99 -10.99 -4.81
N ALA A 173 4.88 -12.13 -4.11
CA ALA A 173 5.81 -12.46 -3.03
C ALA A 173 7.26 -12.60 -3.54
N ALA A 174 7.44 -13.21 -4.71
CA ALA A 174 8.75 -13.35 -5.34
C ALA A 174 9.29 -12.01 -5.86
N TYR A 175 8.42 -11.11 -6.30
CA TYR A 175 8.81 -9.75 -6.68
C TYR A 175 9.41 -8.99 -5.49
N ASN A 176 8.74 -9.05 -4.34
CA ASN A 176 9.14 -8.33 -3.12
C ASN A 176 10.30 -9.02 -2.35
N ALA A 177 10.21 -10.34 -2.13
CA ALA A 177 11.16 -11.08 -1.27
C ALA A 177 12.18 -11.91 -2.06
N GLY A 178 12.08 -11.93 -3.39
CA GLY A 178 12.87 -12.78 -4.25
C GLY A 178 12.30 -14.21 -4.41
N PRO A 179 12.46 -14.82 -5.59
CA PRO A 179 11.93 -16.16 -5.87
C PRO A 179 12.54 -17.24 -4.97
N GLY A 180 13.80 -17.09 -4.55
CA GLY A 180 14.43 -18.04 -3.63
C GLY A 180 13.76 -18.11 -2.24
N ALA A 181 13.15 -17.02 -1.77
CA ALA A 181 12.37 -17.05 -0.54
C ALA A 181 11.08 -17.85 -0.74
N VAL A 182 10.35 -17.59 -1.82
CA VAL A 182 9.11 -18.30 -2.17
C VAL A 182 9.37 -19.79 -2.34
N ASP A 183 10.44 -20.15 -3.06
CA ASP A 183 10.82 -21.55 -3.29
C ASP A 183 11.18 -22.27 -1.97
N ARG A 184 11.93 -21.58 -1.07
CA ARG A 184 12.30 -22.12 0.26
C ARG A 184 11.10 -22.42 1.14
N PHE A 185 10.10 -21.56 1.13
CA PHE A 185 8.91 -21.71 1.98
C PHE A 185 7.78 -22.49 1.29
N GLY A 186 7.92 -22.82 0.03
CA GLY A 186 6.86 -23.48 -0.76
C GLY A 186 5.60 -22.62 -0.90
N GLY A 187 5.71 -21.29 -0.76
CA GLY A 187 4.57 -20.39 -0.72
C GLY A 187 4.99 -18.95 -0.42
N VAL A 188 4.02 -18.10 -0.09
CA VAL A 188 4.29 -16.74 0.38
C VAL A 188 5.08 -16.82 1.68
N PRO A 189 6.31 -16.25 1.74
CA PRO A 189 7.15 -16.31 2.94
C PRO A 189 6.44 -15.67 4.15
N PRO A 190 6.71 -16.17 5.39
CA PRO A 190 6.11 -15.63 6.62
C PRO A 190 6.77 -14.30 7.04
N TYR A 191 7.19 -13.47 6.08
CA TYR A 191 7.71 -12.15 6.32
C TYR A 191 6.55 -11.16 6.36
N VAL A 192 6.40 -10.43 7.47
CA VAL A 192 5.30 -9.48 7.68
C VAL A 192 5.22 -8.45 6.55
N GLU A 193 6.37 -7.95 6.08
CA GLU A 193 6.46 -7.00 4.99
C GLU A 193 5.91 -7.61 3.69
N THR A 194 6.37 -8.81 3.32
CA THR A 194 5.95 -9.48 2.08
C THR A 194 4.47 -9.84 2.10
N GLN A 195 3.96 -10.34 3.22
CA GLN A 195 2.52 -10.64 3.36
C GLN A 195 1.66 -9.39 3.21
N ARG A 196 2.09 -8.28 3.82
CA ARG A 196 1.42 -6.98 3.68
C ARG A 196 1.46 -6.48 2.24
N TYR A 197 2.63 -6.55 1.60
CA TYR A 197 2.81 -6.17 0.21
C TYR A 197 1.87 -6.93 -0.73
N VAL A 198 1.88 -8.27 -0.67
CA VAL A 198 1.01 -9.13 -1.48
C VAL A 198 -0.46 -8.74 -1.27
N HIS A 199 -0.89 -8.58 -0.01
CA HIS A 199 -2.25 -8.17 0.29
C HIS A 199 -2.59 -6.81 -0.32
N GLN A 200 -1.73 -5.81 -0.16
CA GLN A 200 -1.96 -4.45 -0.67
C GLN A 200 -2.06 -4.41 -2.19
N VAL A 201 -1.16 -5.09 -2.91
CA VAL A 201 -1.20 -5.12 -4.39
C VAL A 201 -2.47 -5.80 -4.88
N ILE A 202 -2.84 -6.96 -4.32
CA ILE A 202 -4.05 -7.68 -4.71
C ILE A 202 -5.31 -6.82 -4.44
N GLN A 203 -5.38 -6.11 -3.32
CA GLN A 203 -6.50 -5.24 -3.00
C GLN A 203 -6.61 -4.06 -3.98
N ARG A 204 -5.48 -3.43 -4.35
CA ARG A 204 -5.46 -2.36 -5.36
C ARG A 204 -5.91 -2.89 -6.73
N PHE A 205 -5.35 -3.99 -7.15
CA PHE A 205 -5.69 -4.62 -8.44
C PHE A 205 -7.18 -4.95 -8.56
N ARG A 206 -7.79 -5.51 -7.49
CA ARG A 206 -9.23 -5.85 -7.48
C ARG A 206 -10.15 -4.62 -7.53
N LYS A 207 -9.73 -3.48 -7.01
CA LYS A 207 -10.53 -2.24 -7.04
C LYS A 207 -10.61 -1.60 -8.42
N THR A 208 -9.74 -1.99 -9.33
CA THR A 208 -9.62 -1.43 -10.69
C THR A 208 -10.18 -2.37 -11.77
N GLN A 209 -10.79 -3.48 -11.37
CA GLN A 209 -11.52 -4.43 -12.22
C GLN A 209 -13.01 -4.08 -12.24
#